data_f175de165299acc5364daa6960c79170
#
_entry.id   f175de165299acc5364daa6960c79170
#
_cell.length_a   1.000
_cell.length_b   1.000
_cell.length_c   1.000
_cell.angle_alpha   90.00
_cell.angle_beta   90.00
_cell.angle_gamma   90.00
#
_symmetry.space_group_name_H-M   'P 1'
#
loop_
_entity.id
_entity.type
_entity.pdbx_description
1 polymer ?
#
loop_
_entity_poly.entity_id
_entity_poly.type
_entity_poly.pdbx_seq_one_letter_code
_entity_poly.pdbx_strand_id
1 'polypeptide(L)'
;AAQGAPTPETKFVLDKFGLTAPEVVSDVAGKDLYLVDFSDLAQAPKGMDSANVLGIVDHHKLGDVTTNSPLLCWIWPAGCSCTVITNMYNFYGVEIPKDIAGGMLCAILSDTVIFKSVTCTPDDKKACEQLAKIAGVSDVKALGMEMYKVKSALEGATMDELVHRDYKDFDMGGKKVGIGQLEVVDLSMLDKYRDGLQKEIEKIKGEGRHSVFLLLTDIMKEGSDMLIASDDPSVVEKAFGKKPEGTHVWLDGVMSRKKQVVPPLQKVMK
;
A
#
# COMPACT_ATOMS: atom_id res chain seq x y z
N ALA A 1 -10.09 -3.80 15.37
CA ALA A 1 -11.15 -3.98 14.36
C ALA A 1 -10.58 -3.71 12.96
N ALA A 2 -11.17 -4.30 11.94
CA ALA A 2 -10.81 -4.10 10.54
C ALA A 2 -12.04 -3.68 9.72
N GLN A 3 -11.83 -2.96 8.61
CA GLN A 3 -12.93 -2.55 7.72
C GLN A 3 -13.33 -3.63 6.70
N GLY A 4 -12.56 -4.71 6.60
CA GLY A 4 -12.79 -5.81 5.66
C GLY A 4 -12.15 -7.12 6.08
N ALA A 5 -12.44 -8.17 5.33
CA ALA A 5 -11.87 -9.49 5.57
C ALA A 5 -10.34 -9.49 5.33
N PRO A 6 -9.57 -10.31 6.07
CA PRO A 6 -8.14 -10.44 5.87
C PRO A 6 -7.79 -10.85 4.44
N THR A 7 -6.83 -10.15 3.84
CA THR A 7 -6.25 -10.51 2.54
C THR A 7 -5.44 -11.81 2.65
N PRO A 8 -5.05 -12.45 1.54
CA PRO A 8 -4.14 -13.61 1.58
C PRO A 8 -2.84 -13.33 2.34
N GLU A 9 -2.24 -12.16 2.14
CA GLU A 9 -1.06 -11.70 2.88
C GLU A 9 -1.34 -11.61 4.39
N THR A 10 -2.44 -10.97 4.77
CA THR A 10 -2.84 -10.84 6.18
C THR A 10 -3.08 -12.21 6.81
N LYS A 11 -3.76 -13.13 6.12
CA LYS A 11 -3.96 -14.50 6.60
C LYS A 11 -2.65 -15.23 6.85
N PHE A 12 -1.70 -15.12 5.90
CA PHE A 12 -0.37 -15.69 6.06
C PHE A 12 0.32 -15.19 7.34
N VAL A 13 0.24 -13.88 7.62
CA VAL A 13 0.86 -13.27 8.81
C VAL A 13 0.19 -13.75 10.09
N LEU A 14 -1.15 -13.73 10.12
CA LEU A 14 -1.93 -14.20 11.27
C LEU A 14 -1.62 -15.65 11.60
N ASP A 15 -1.64 -16.54 10.60
CA ASP A 15 -1.38 -17.97 10.75
C ASP A 15 0.06 -18.22 11.21
N LYS A 16 1.03 -17.52 10.61
CA LYS A 16 2.46 -17.72 10.90
C LYS A 16 2.83 -17.36 12.35
N PHE A 17 2.19 -16.35 12.92
CA PHE A 17 2.49 -15.86 14.27
C PHE A 17 1.41 -16.21 15.30
N GLY A 18 0.40 -17.00 14.93
CA GLY A 18 -0.68 -17.40 15.84
C GLY A 18 -1.59 -16.26 16.28
N LEU A 19 -1.74 -15.24 15.45
CA LEU A 19 -2.58 -14.08 15.71
C LEU A 19 -4.03 -14.35 15.33
N THR A 20 -4.96 -13.83 16.13
CA THR A 20 -6.38 -13.87 15.80
C THR A 20 -6.74 -12.73 14.85
N ALA A 21 -7.54 -13.02 13.82
CA ALA A 21 -8.04 -11.98 12.93
C ALA A 21 -8.90 -10.97 13.70
N PRO A 22 -8.73 -9.66 13.45
CA PRO A 22 -9.55 -8.64 14.08
C PRO A 22 -11.00 -8.75 13.62
N GLU A 23 -11.93 -8.31 14.47
CA GLU A 23 -13.36 -8.20 14.13
C GLU A 23 -13.55 -7.26 12.94
N VAL A 24 -14.41 -7.65 12.00
CA VAL A 24 -14.80 -6.78 10.88
C VAL A 24 -15.94 -5.86 11.33
N VAL A 25 -15.71 -4.56 11.28
CA VAL A 25 -16.67 -3.53 11.69
C VAL A 25 -16.98 -2.63 10.49
N SER A 26 -18.26 -2.60 10.10
CA SER A 26 -18.73 -1.80 8.95
C SER A 26 -19.28 -0.42 9.34
N ASP A 27 -19.60 -0.20 10.61
CA ASP A 27 -20.15 1.07 11.14
C ASP A 27 -19.54 1.36 12.52
N VAL A 28 -19.02 2.56 12.70
CA VAL A 28 -18.32 3.00 13.91
C VAL A 28 -19.06 4.14 14.62
N ALA A 29 -20.30 4.45 14.25
CA ALA A 29 -21.09 5.50 14.86
C ALA A 29 -21.15 5.36 16.39
N GLY A 30 -20.83 6.43 17.11
CA GLY A 30 -20.84 6.49 18.56
C GLY A 30 -19.77 5.66 19.29
N LYS A 31 -18.80 5.09 18.56
CA LYS A 31 -17.70 4.32 19.14
C LYS A 31 -16.51 5.20 19.49
N ASP A 32 -15.75 4.80 20.51
CA ASP A 32 -14.42 5.32 20.80
C ASP A 32 -13.39 4.65 19.88
N LEU A 33 -12.56 5.45 19.19
CA LEU A 33 -11.66 4.98 18.17
C LEU A 33 -10.22 5.46 18.36
N TYR A 34 -9.28 4.56 18.17
CA TYR A 34 -7.91 4.86 17.75
C TYR A 34 -7.78 4.54 16.26
N LEU A 35 -7.44 5.54 15.45
CA LEU A 35 -7.20 5.36 14.03
C LEU A 35 -5.76 4.88 13.82
N VAL A 36 -5.58 3.85 13.01
CA VAL A 36 -4.26 3.31 12.67
C VAL A 36 -4.13 3.27 11.17
N ASP A 37 -3.03 3.82 10.66
CA ASP A 37 -2.63 3.78 9.26
C ASP A 37 -3.46 4.67 8.32
N PHE A 38 -4.26 5.56 8.83
CA PHE A 38 -4.97 6.60 8.07
C PHE A 38 -5.38 7.77 8.95
N SER A 39 -5.50 8.95 8.32
CA SER A 39 -6.11 10.16 8.90
C SER A 39 -6.98 10.92 7.89
N ASP A 40 -7.38 10.27 6.80
CA ASP A 40 -8.14 10.82 5.67
C ASP A 40 -9.57 10.24 5.69
N LEU A 41 -10.60 11.11 5.75
CA LEU A 41 -12.01 10.71 5.79
C LEU A 41 -12.44 9.88 4.57
N ALA A 42 -11.76 10.01 3.43
CA ALA A 42 -12.01 9.18 2.26
C ALA A 42 -11.69 7.68 2.50
N GLN A 43 -10.92 7.36 3.53
CA GLN A 43 -10.57 5.99 3.94
C GLN A 43 -11.34 5.54 5.18
N ALA A 44 -12.13 6.42 5.78
CA ALA A 44 -12.82 6.15 7.04
C ALA A 44 -14.00 5.18 6.86
N PRO A 45 -14.30 4.35 7.87
CA PRO A 45 -15.51 3.54 7.88
C PRO A 45 -16.76 4.41 8.02
N LYS A 46 -17.92 3.83 7.69
CA LYS A 46 -19.21 4.50 7.91
C LYS A 46 -19.42 4.87 9.37
N GLY A 47 -20.04 6.02 9.63
CA GLY A 47 -20.35 6.51 10.98
C GLY A 47 -19.19 7.26 11.66
N MET A 48 -18.11 7.53 10.91
CA MET A 48 -16.93 8.25 11.42
C MET A 48 -17.26 9.67 11.92
N ASP A 49 -18.24 10.34 11.31
CA ASP A 49 -18.72 11.69 11.66
C ASP A 49 -19.33 11.78 13.07
N SER A 50 -19.81 10.65 13.60
CA SER A 50 -20.37 10.54 14.95
C SER A 50 -19.55 9.67 15.90
N ALA A 51 -18.38 9.21 15.48
CA ALA A 51 -17.45 8.49 16.33
C ALA A 51 -16.59 9.45 17.18
N ASN A 52 -16.10 8.97 18.31
CA ASN A 52 -15.19 9.71 19.18
C ASN A 52 -13.75 9.26 18.92
N VAL A 53 -12.96 10.08 18.24
CA VAL A 53 -11.55 9.77 17.96
C VAL A 53 -10.68 10.14 19.15
N LEU A 54 -10.10 9.13 19.79
CA LEU A 54 -9.22 9.25 20.96
C LEU A 54 -7.75 9.40 20.57
N GLY A 55 -7.36 8.87 19.41
CA GLY A 55 -6.00 8.98 18.95
C GLY A 55 -5.81 8.57 17.48
N ILE A 56 -4.65 8.96 16.93
CA ILE A 56 -4.22 8.64 15.57
C ILE A 56 -2.78 8.17 15.62
N VAL A 57 -2.51 7.01 15.01
CA VAL A 57 -1.15 6.48 14.79
C VAL A 57 -0.98 6.25 13.29
N ASP A 58 -0.10 7.01 12.64
CA ASP A 58 0.00 7.00 11.19
C ASP A 58 1.41 7.37 10.70
N HIS A 59 1.73 6.98 9.48
CA HIS A 59 2.96 7.35 8.76
C HIS A 59 2.69 8.14 7.47
N HIS A 60 1.43 8.41 7.16
CA HIS A 60 1.02 9.16 6.00
C HIS A 60 1.03 10.67 6.23
N LYS A 61 0.76 11.44 5.17
CA LYS A 61 0.42 12.86 5.31
C LYS A 61 -0.82 13.00 6.22
N LEU A 62 -0.86 14.06 7.00
CA LEU A 62 -2.06 14.39 7.74
C LEU A 62 -3.24 14.60 6.79
N GLY A 63 -4.34 13.92 7.06
CA GLY A 63 -5.60 14.03 6.32
C GLY A 63 -6.52 15.13 6.87
N ASP A 64 -7.82 14.94 6.69
CA ASP A 64 -8.88 15.90 7.01
C ASP A 64 -9.76 15.46 8.20
N VAL A 65 -9.35 14.45 8.96
CA VAL A 65 -10.01 14.07 10.22
C VAL A 65 -9.89 15.23 11.21
N THR A 66 -11.02 15.69 11.70
CA THR A 66 -11.12 16.74 12.75
C THR A 66 -11.72 16.17 14.02
N THR A 67 -11.34 16.71 15.17
CA THR A 67 -11.84 16.27 16.49
C THR A 67 -12.28 17.46 17.32
N ASN A 68 -13.27 17.23 18.19
CA ASN A 68 -13.78 18.26 19.11
C ASN A 68 -12.99 18.34 20.43
N SER A 69 -12.10 17.37 20.66
CA SER A 69 -11.29 17.26 21.88
C SER A 69 -9.83 16.98 21.53
N PRO A 70 -8.88 17.33 22.41
CA PRO A 70 -7.50 16.92 22.26
C PRO A 70 -7.39 15.39 22.21
N LEU A 71 -6.49 14.89 21.33
CA LEU A 71 -6.29 13.45 21.13
C LEU A 71 -4.80 13.09 21.20
N LEU A 72 -4.52 11.81 21.40
CA LEU A 72 -3.18 11.26 21.25
C LEU A 72 -2.84 11.19 19.76
N CYS A 73 -1.75 11.83 19.34
CA CYS A 73 -1.36 11.85 17.94
C CYS A 73 0.10 11.45 17.80
N TRP A 74 0.34 10.31 17.12
CA TRP A 74 1.66 9.80 16.77
C TRP A 74 1.73 9.68 15.24
N ILE A 75 2.19 10.73 14.59
CA ILE A 75 2.39 10.78 13.14
C ILE A 75 3.86 11.00 12.86
N TRP A 76 4.49 10.08 12.14
CA TRP A 76 5.91 10.05 11.90
C TRP A 76 6.20 9.71 10.43
N PRO A 77 7.10 10.40 9.74
CA PRO A 77 7.43 10.12 8.35
C PRO A 77 8.32 8.87 8.22
N ALA A 78 7.76 7.71 8.55
CA ALA A 78 8.36 6.39 8.43
C ALA A 78 7.82 5.64 7.21
N GLY A 79 8.37 4.47 6.91
CA GLY A 79 7.90 3.59 5.85
C GLY A 79 6.63 2.83 6.20
N CYS A 80 6.32 2.68 7.51
CA CYS A 80 5.17 1.92 8.00
C CYS A 80 4.69 2.44 9.37
N SER A 81 3.38 2.40 9.62
CA SER A 81 2.80 2.71 10.93
C SER A 81 3.30 1.78 12.04
N CYS A 82 3.68 0.54 11.73
CA CYS A 82 4.26 -0.37 12.73
C CYS A 82 5.65 0.08 13.22
N THR A 83 6.39 0.86 12.44
CA THR A 83 7.61 1.55 12.92
C THR A 83 7.26 2.58 13.98
N VAL A 84 6.20 3.37 13.75
CA VAL A 84 5.70 4.35 14.74
C VAL A 84 5.25 3.63 16.02
N ILE A 85 4.51 2.52 15.89
CA ILE A 85 4.05 1.72 17.03
C ILE A 85 5.24 1.12 17.80
N THR A 86 6.28 0.67 17.11
CA THR A 86 7.52 0.18 17.78
C THR A 86 8.14 1.29 18.62
N ASN A 87 8.19 2.52 18.11
CA ASN A 87 8.69 3.68 18.85
C ASN A 87 7.78 4.02 20.05
N MET A 88 6.46 3.84 19.94
CA MET A 88 5.53 4.02 21.07
C MET A 88 5.81 2.99 22.17
N TYR A 89 5.99 1.71 21.84
CA TYR A 89 6.37 0.69 22.83
C TYR A 89 7.65 1.06 23.58
N ASN A 90 8.66 1.50 22.83
CA ASN A 90 9.93 1.93 23.42
C ASN A 90 9.79 3.19 24.30
N PHE A 91 8.99 4.17 23.86
CA PHE A 91 8.75 5.40 24.60
C PHE A 91 8.04 5.16 25.93
N TYR A 92 7.04 4.30 25.94
CA TYR A 92 6.26 3.97 27.14
C TYR A 92 6.92 2.87 27.99
N GLY A 93 8.01 2.25 27.54
CA GLY A 93 8.69 1.17 28.26
C GLY A 93 7.85 -0.11 28.37
N VAL A 94 6.97 -0.37 27.38
CA VAL A 94 6.11 -1.56 27.34
C VAL A 94 6.79 -2.65 26.52
N GLU A 95 6.77 -3.89 27.03
CA GLU A 95 7.29 -5.03 26.29
C GLU A 95 6.40 -5.39 25.10
N ILE A 96 7.01 -5.66 23.95
CA ILE A 96 6.28 -6.11 22.76
C ILE A 96 6.08 -7.62 22.84
N PRO A 97 4.83 -8.13 22.82
CA PRO A 97 4.57 -9.57 22.77
C PRO A 97 5.17 -10.20 21.52
N LYS A 98 5.64 -11.44 21.63
CA LYS A 98 6.37 -12.14 20.56
C LYS A 98 5.57 -12.28 19.26
N ASP A 99 4.31 -12.62 19.37
CA ASP A 99 3.36 -12.77 18.25
C ASP A 99 3.07 -11.42 17.59
N ILE A 100 2.84 -10.38 18.39
CA ILE A 100 2.65 -9.00 17.90
C ILE A 100 3.91 -8.50 17.19
N ALA A 101 5.10 -8.77 17.74
CA ALA A 101 6.36 -8.40 17.09
C ALA A 101 6.49 -9.04 15.70
N GLY A 102 6.06 -10.29 15.53
CA GLY A 102 6.05 -10.96 14.24
C GLY A 102 5.08 -10.31 13.24
N GLY A 103 3.88 -9.96 13.68
CA GLY A 103 2.90 -9.24 12.87
C GLY A 103 3.39 -7.85 12.44
N MET A 104 3.95 -7.07 13.37
CA MET A 104 4.51 -5.74 13.11
C MET A 104 5.71 -5.81 12.16
N LEU A 105 6.59 -6.81 12.32
CA LEU A 105 7.71 -7.05 11.41
C LEU A 105 7.23 -7.26 9.97
N CYS A 106 6.23 -8.11 9.78
CA CYS A 106 5.65 -8.36 8.46
C CYS A 106 5.01 -7.11 7.86
N ALA A 107 4.31 -6.30 8.64
CA ALA A 107 3.74 -5.04 8.18
C ALA A 107 4.82 -4.08 7.64
N ILE A 108 5.94 -3.92 8.37
CA ILE A 108 7.06 -3.08 7.91
C ILE A 108 7.67 -3.65 6.62
N LEU A 109 7.84 -4.97 6.51
CA LEU A 109 8.37 -5.59 5.30
C LEU A 109 7.44 -5.42 4.10
N SER A 110 6.12 -5.45 4.31
CA SER A 110 5.12 -5.20 3.27
C SER A 110 5.20 -3.77 2.75
N ASP A 111 5.08 -2.77 3.63
CA ASP A 111 5.03 -1.36 3.25
C ASP A 111 6.34 -0.84 2.68
N THR A 112 7.48 -1.40 3.14
CA THR A 112 8.80 -1.01 2.67
C THR A 112 9.29 -1.84 1.47
N VAL A 113 8.49 -2.78 0.99
CA VAL A 113 8.85 -3.71 -0.09
C VAL A 113 10.20 -4.39 0.22
N ILE A 114 10.29 -5.00 1.40
CA ILE A 114 11.53 -5.60 1.93
C ILE A 114 12.71 -4.60 1.86
N PHE A 115 12.49 -3.38 2.36
CA PHE A 115 13.42 -2.24 2.39
C PHE A 115 13.81 -1.64 1.02
N LYS A 116 13.14 -2.02 -0.07
CA LYS A 116 13.39 -1.53 -1.43
C LYS A 116 12.59 -0.28 -1.79
N SER A 117 11.49 0.00 -1.07
CA SER A 117 10.68 1.19 -1.30
C SER A 117 11.46 2.46 -0.98
N VAL A 118 11.26 3.49 -1.80
CA VAL A 118 11.76 4.86 -1.53
C VAL A 118 11.14 5.48 -0.28
N THR A 119 10.10 4.86 0.28
CA THR A 119 9.49 5.27 1.55
C THR A 119 10.25 4.71 2.76
N CYS A 120 11.07 3.67 2.56
CA CYS A 120 11.82 3.02 3.63
C CYS A 120 12.81 4.00 4.29
N THR A 121 12.82 4.04 5.60
CA THR A 121 13.69 4.89 6.42
C THR A 121 14.69 4.06 7.24
N PRO A 122 15.73 4.68 7.81
CA PRO A 122 16.60 3.99 8.76
C PRO A 122 15.85 3.48 10.01
N ASP A 123 14.77 4.17 10.42
CA ASP A 123 13.99 3.78 11.59
C ASP A 123 13.18 2.50 11.33
N ASP A 124 12.71 2.29 10.10
CA ASP A 124 12.05 1.02 9.71
C ASP A 124 13.01 -0.17 9.84
N LYS A 125 14.27 0.00 9.41
CA LYS A 125 15.30 -1.04 9.53
C LYS A 125 15.63 -1.36 10.98
N LYS A 126 15.77 -0.33 11.84
CA LYS A 126 16.01 -0.51 13.28
C LYS A 126 14.84 -1.21 13.97
N ALA A 127 13.59 -0.79 13.64
CA ALA A 127 12.38 -1.43 14.15
C ALA A 127 12.35 -2.91 13.74
N CYS A 128 12.64 -3.24 12.48
CA CYS A 128 12.72 -4.62 12.02
C CYS A 128 13.77 -5.45 12.74
N GLU A 129 14.96 -4.90 13.01
CA GLU A 129 16.01 -5.59 13.78
C GLU A 129 15.55 -5.92 15.21
N GLN A 130 14.87 -4.97 15.87
CA GLN A 130 14.30 -5.17 17.20
C GLN A 130 13.19 -6.23 17.17
N LEU A 131 12.23 -6.09 16.27
CA LEU A 131 11.07 -6.96 16.15
C LEU A 131 11.47 -8.38 15.77
N ALA A 132 12.45 -8.55 14.87
CA ALA A 132 12.96 -9.86 14.48
C ALA A 132 13.57 -10.62 15.65
N LYS A 133 14.34 -9.94 16.51
CA LYS A 133 14.88 -10.53 17.75
C LYS A 133 13.77 -11.01 18.69
N ILE A 134 12.76 -10.19 18.91
CA ILE A 134 11.62 -10.51 19.80
C ILE A 134 10.80 -11.67 19.22
N ALA A 135 10.49 -11.60 17.91
CA ALA A 135 9.71 -12.64 17.21
C ALA A 135 10.47 -13.97 17.03
N GLY A 136 11.81 -13.95 17.16
CA GLY A 136 12.66 -15.13 16.92
C GLY A 136 12.85 -15.41 15.43
N VAL A 137 12.80 -14.38 14.58
CA VAL A 137 13.03 -14.49 13.13
C VAL A 137 14.50 -14.25 12.81
N SER A 138 15.19 -15.28 12.32
CA SER A 138 16.62 -15.21 11.99
C SER A 138 16.90 -14.66 10.60
N ASP A 139 15.99 -14.86 9.63
CA ASP A 139 16.11 -14.37 8.26
C ASP A 139 14.89 -13.55 7.87
N VAL A 140 15.00 -12.25 8.08
CA VAL A 140 13.96 -11.24 7.79
C VAL A 140 13.66 -11.17 6.30
N LYS A 141 14.68 -11.34 5.45
CA LYS A 141 14.51 -11.29 4.00
C LYS A 141 13.75 -12.51 3.49
N ALA A 142 14.08 -13.71 3.99
CA ALA A 142 13.35 -14.93 3.64
C ALA A 142 11.87 -14.83 4.06
N LEU A 143 11.59 -14.33 5.27
CA LEU A 143 10.22 -14.07 5.72
C LEU A 143 9.46 -13.13 4.77
N GLY A 144 10.07 -12.00 4.39
CA GLY A 144 9.48 -11.06 3.44
C GLY A 144 9.19 -11.71 2.08
N MET A 145 10.12 -12.53 1.58
CA MET A 145 9.93 -13.24 0.30
C MET A 145 8.81 -14.30 0.37
N GLU A 146 8.66 -15.02 1.49
CA GLU A 146 7.52 -15.93 1.69
C GLU A 146 6.19 -15.17 1.66
N MET A 147 6.11 -14.06 2.37
CA MET A 147 4.93 -13.19 2.42
C MET A 147 4.59 -12.64 1.03
N TYR A 148 5.57 -12.14 0.28
CA TYR A 148 5.35 -11.64 -1.07
C TYR A 148 4.94 -12.71 -2.08
N LYS A 149 5.40 -13.95 -1.95
CA LYS A 149 4.88 -15.05 -2.76
C LYS A 149 3.37 -15.24 -2.58
N VAL A 150 2.89 -15.11 -1.34
CA VAL A 150 1.45 -15.20 -1.04
C VAL A 150 0.71 -13.95 -1.53
N LYS A 151 1.25 -12.76 -1.29
CA LYS A 151 0.71 -11.47 -1.78
C LYS A 151 0.61 -11.44 -3.31
N SER A 152 1.60 -12.00 -3.98
CA SER A 152 1.66 -12.09 -5.44
C SER A 152 0.82 -13.24 -6.02
N ALA A 153 0.11 -14.02 -5.20
CA ALA A 153 -0.75 -15.08 -5.70
C ALA A 153 -1.85 -14.48 -6.60
N LEU A 154 -1.90 -14.93 -7.84
CA LEU A 154 -2.79 -14.41 -8.88
C LEU A 154 -3.91 -15.40 -9.22
N GLU A 155 -3.77 -16.66 -8.77
CA GLU A 155 -4.70 -17.73 -9.08
C GLU A 155 -6.09 -17.47 -8.49
N GLY A 156 -7.11 -17.63 -9.32
CA GLY A 156 -8.51 -17.43 -8.93
C GLY A 156 -8.99 -15.98 -8.91
N ALA A 157 -8.09 -14.98 -9.05
CA ALA A 157 -8.49 -13.58 -9.12
C ALA A 157 -8.93 -13.20 -10.55
N THR A 158 -9.98 -12.42 -10.65
CA THR A 158 -10.41 -11.79 -11.90
C THR A 158 -9.47 -10.64 -12.28
N MET A 159 -9.49 -10.22 -13.54
CA MET A 159 -8.68 -9.07 -14.00
C MET A 159 -9.06 -7.79 -13.24
N ASP A 160 -10.35 -7.60 -13.00
CA ASP A 160 -10.86 -6.47 -12.21
C ASP A 160 -10.29 -6.46 -10.79
N GLU A 161 -10.35 -7.59 -10.09
CA GLU A 161 -9.76 -7.71 -8.74
C GLU A 161 -8.25 -7.46 -8.73
N LEU A 162 -7.53 -7.90 -9.76
CA LEU A 162 -6.08 -7.65 -9.86
C LEU A 162 -5.76 -6.18 -10.08
N VAL A 163 -6.50 -5.49 -10.96
CA VAL A 163 -6.32 -4.04 -11.21
C VAL A 163 -6.67 -3.23 -9.96
N HIS A 164 -7.76 -3.59 -9.26
CA HIS A 164 -8.24 -2.87 -8.08
C HIS A 164 -7.56 -3.27 -6.78
N ARG A 165 -6.62 -4.21 -6.78
CA ARG A 165 -5.90 -4.66 -5.57
C ARG A 165 -5.22 -3.50 -4.83
N ASP A 166 -4.60 -2.58 -5.57
CA ASP A 166 -4.12 -1.29 -5.09
C ASP A 166 -4.33 -0.22 -6.18
N TYR A 167 -5.55 0.34 -6.24
CA TYR A 167 -5.97 1.28 -7.26
C TYR A 167 -6.56 2.54 -6.61
N LYS A 168 -6.23 3.70 -7.18
CA LYS A 168 -6.83 4.99 -6.79
C LYS A 168 -7.09 5.87 -7.99
N ASP A 169 -8.21 6.59 -7.97
CA ASP A 169 -8.50 7.69 -8.89
C ASP A 169 -7.90 9.00 -8.36
N PHE A 170 -7.40 9.82 -9.27
CA PHE A 170 -6.84 11.15 -9.01
C PHE A 170 -7.47 12.16 -9.96
N ASP A 171 -7.66 13.40 -9.48
CA ASP A 171 -7.89 14.55 -10.35
C ASP A 171 -6.53 15.16 -10.73
N MET A 172 -6.29 15.30 -12.02
CA MET A 172 -5.07 15.88 -12.58
C MET A 172 -5.44 16.93 -13.64
N GLY A 173 -5.57 18.18 -13.20
CA GLY A 173 -5.96 19.29 -14.07
C GLY A 173 -7.39 19.16 -14.61
N GLY A 174 -8.33 18.70 -13.80
CA GLY A 174 -9.72 18.46 -14.17
C GLY A 174 -9.94 17.15 -14.97
N LYS A 175 -8.91 16.33 -15.11
CA LYS A 175 -8.97 15.02 -15.77
C LYS A 175 -8.94 13.91 -14.73
N LYS A 176 -9.91 13.00 -14.79
CA LYS A 176 -9.92 11.81 -13.93
C LYS A 176 -8.92 10.79 -14.43
N VAL A 177 -7.95 10.43 -13.59
CA VAL A 177 -6.86 9.50 -13.90
C VAL A 177 -6.83 8.37 -12.88
N GLY A 178 -6.98 7.14 -13.34
CA GLY A 178 -6.84 5.95 -12.51
C GLY A 178 -5.39 5.44 -12.51
N ILE A 179 -4.87 5.09 -11.34
CA ILE A 179 -3.53 4.50 -11.23
C ILE A 179 -3.59 3.31 -10.29
N GLY A 180 -3.35 2.11 -10.86
CA GLY A 180 -3.21 0.86 -10.13
C GLY A 180 -1.74 0.45 -9.97
N GLN A 181 -1.47 -0.41 -8.98
CA GLN A 181 -0.18 -1.05 -8.80
C GLN A 181 -0.38 -2.51 -8.39
N LEU A 182 0.28 -3.41 -9.11
CA LEU A 182 0.31 -4.84 -8.85
C LEU A 182 1.76 -5.26 -8.65
N GLU A 183 2.11 -5.57 -7.40
CA GLU A 183 3.46 -5.97 -7.02
C GLU A 183 3.60 -7.48 -7.11
N VAL A 184 4.63 -7.94 -7.79
CA VAL A 184 4.99 -9.35 -7.92
C VAL A 184 6.47 -9.57 -7.66
N VAL A 185 6.83 -10.79 -7.28
CA VAL A 185 8.24 -11.16 -7.08
C VAL A 185 9.00 -11.15 -8.39
N ASP A 186 8.35 -11.59 -9.48
CA ASP A 186 8.91 -11.65 -10.84
C ASP A 186 7.80 -11.41 -11.86
N LEU A 187 8.04 -10.56 -12.84
CA LEU A 187 7.06 -10.22 -13.88
C LEU A 187 6.61 -11.42 -14.72
N SER A 188 7.42 -12.48 -14.84
CA SER A 188 7.01 -13.70 -15.55
C SER A 188 5.74 -14.33 -14.98
N MET A 189 5.43 -14.08 -13.71
CA MET A 189 4.16 -14.49 -13.09
C MET A 189 2.94 -13.84 -13.74
N LEU A 190 3.12 -12.70 -14.40
CA LEU A 190 2.07 -11.91 -15.04
C LEU A 190 1.92 -12.18 -16.55
N ASP A 191 2.81 -12.95 -17.18
CA ASP A 191 2.82 -13.15 -18.64
C ASP A 191 1.45 -13.59 -19.18
N LYS A 192 0.82 -14.58 -18.54
CA LYS A 192 -0.50 -15.08 -18.94
C LYS A 192 -1.68 -14.14 -18.64
N TYR A 193 -1.47 -13.12 -17.79
CA TYR A 193 -2.51 -12.16 -17.39
C TYR A 193 -2.40 -10.84 -18.15
N ARG A 194 -1.27 -10.57 -18.79
CA ARG A 194 -0.92 -9.26 -19.35
C ARG A 194 -1.97 -8.71 -20.31
N ASP A 195 -2.41 -9.50 -21.28
CA ASP A 195 -3.44 -9.10 -22.25
C ASP A 195 -4.80 -8.86 -21.57
N GLY A 196 -5.12 -9.65 -20.55
CA GLY A 196 -6.33 -9.48 -19.75
C GLY A 196 -6.31 -8.19 -18.94
N LEU A 197 -5.19 -7.89 -18.28
CA LEU A 197 -4.99 -6.67 -17.52
C LEU A 197 -5.05 -5.42 -18.42
N GLN A 198 -4.44 -5.47 -19.62
CA GLN A 198 -4.53 -4.38 -20.59
C GLN A 198 -5.98 -4.09 -21.00
N LYS A 199 -6.75 -5.12 -21.35
CA LYS A 199 -8.18 -4.98 -21.69
C LYS A 199 -9.00 -4.44 -20.52
N GLU A 200 -8.69 -4.85 -19.30
CA GLU A 200 -9.41 -4.38 -18.11
C GLU A 200 -9.16 -2.90 -17.85
N ILE A 201 -7.90 -2.42 -17.94
CA ILE A 201 -7.63 -0.99 -17.77
C ILE A 201 -8.23 -0.14 -18.91
N GLU A 202 -8.36 -0.67 -20.11
CA GLU A 202 -9.07 -0.01 -21.23
C GLU A 202 -10.57 0.11 -20.95
N LYS A 203 -11.18 -0.94 -20.39
CA LYS A 203 -12.58 -0.94 -19.95
C LYS A 203 -12.79 0.09 -18.84
N ILE A 204 -11.96 0.07 -17.80
CA ILE A 204 -12.01 1.01 -16.67
C ILE A 204 -11.83 2.46 -17.17
N LYS A 205 -10.96 2.69 -18.14
CA LYS A 205 -10.82 4.00 -18.81
C LYS A 205 -12.14 4.43 -19.47
N GLY A 206 -12.81 3.50 -20.16
CA GLY A 206 -14.12 3.74 -20.81
C GLY A 206 -15.23 4.18 -19.87
N GLU A 207 -15.08 4.02 -18.56
CA GLU A 207 -16.01 4.49 -17.52
C GLU A 207 -15.89 6.01 -17.21
N GLY A 208 -15.27 6.78 -18.08
CA GLY A 208 -15.16 8.24 -17.95
C GLY A 208 -13.82 8.73 -17.38
N ARG A 209 -12.78 7.94 -17.48
CA ARG A 209 -11.41 8.37 -17.15
C ARG A 209 -10.66 8.80 -18.40
N HIS A 210 -9.87 9.87 -18.29
CA HIS A 210 -8.95 10.30 -19.33
C HIS A 210 -7.82 9.29 -19.53
N SER A 211 -7.31 8.74 -18.43
CA SER A 211 -6.23 7.75 -18.47
C SER A 211 -6.36 6.76 -17.33
N VAL A 212 -5.92 5.53 -17.60
CA VAL A 212 -5.69 4.51 -16.57
C VAL A 212 -4.28 3.95 -16.78
N PHE A 213 -3.49 3.91 -15.72
CA PHE A 213 -2.15 3.36 -15.69
C PHE A 213 -2.12 2.20 -14.69
N LEU A 214 -1.50 1.08 -15.05
CA LEU A 214 -1.30 -0.03 -14.14
C LEU A 214 0.18 -0.39 -14.08
N LEU A 215 0.79 -0.17 -12.92
CA LEU A 215 2.16 -0.56 -12.65
C LEU A 215 2.22 -2.06 -12.33
N LEU A 216 2.95 -2.80 -13.14
CA LEU A 216 3.34 -4.18 -12.87
C LEU A 216 4.75 -4.12 -12.27
N THR A 217 4.83 -4.12 -10.94
CA THR A 217 6.07 -3.89 -10.20
C THR A 217 6.80 -5.20 -9.95
N ASP A 218 8.00 -5.32 -10.52
CA ASP A 218 8.93 -6.42 -10.27
C ASP A 218 9.82 -6.09 -9.07
N ILE A 219 9.60 -6.78 -7.96
CA ILE A 219 10.33 -6.53 -6.71
C ILE A 219 11.80 -6.91 -6.85
N MET A 220 12.11 -7.95 -7.62
CA MET A 220 13.49 -8.43 -7.77
C MET A 220 14.30 -7.53 -8.70
N LYS A 221 13.69 -7.03 -9.78
CA LYS A 221 14.32 -6.10 -10.73
C LYS A 221 14.27 -4.64 -10.29
N GLU A 222 13.52 -4.34 -9.22
CA GLU A 222 13.36 -2.98 -8.67
C GLU A 222 12.86 -1.96 -9.71
N GLY A 223 11.81 -2.33 -10.44
CA GLY A 223 11.21 -1.48 -11.47
C GLY A 223 9.77 -1.88 -11.75
N SER A 224 9.11 -1.08 -12.58
CA SER A 224 7.73 -1.34 -12.97
C SER A 224 7.56 -1.29 -14.48
N ASP A 225 6.85 -2.27 -15.01
CA ASP A 225 6.32 -2.21 -16.38
C ASP A 225 4.91 -1.61 -16.29
N MET A 226 4.77 -0.39 -16.78
CA MET A 226 3.51 0.35 -16.69
C MET A 226 2.67 0.12 -17.93
N LEU A 227 1.51 -0.53 -17.78
CA LEU A 227 0.48 -0.63 -18.79
C LEU A 227 -0.28 0.69 -18.91
N ILE A 228 -0.67 1.06 -20.13
CA ILE A 228 -1.20 2.38 -20.47
C ILE A 228 -2.52 2.24 -21.23
N ALA A 229 -3.57 2.87 -20.71
CA ALA A 229 -4.80 3.18 -21.44
C ALA A 229 -5.07 4.69 -21.29
N SER A 230 -4.84 5.48 -22.33
CA SER A 230 -4.89 6.95 -22.25
C SER A 230 -5.41 7.58 -23.52
N ASP A 231 -6.15 8.70 -23.36
CA ASP A 231 -6.54 9.57 -24.49
C ASP A 231 -5.35 10.38 -25.03
N ASP A 232 -4.32 10.61 -24.19
CA ASP A 232 -3.05 11.22 -24.59
C ASP A 232 -1.87 10.41 -24.03
N PRO A 233 -1.39 9.37 -24.76
CA PRO A 233 -0.23 8.58 -24.30
C PRO A 233 1.08 9.39 -24.19
N SER A 234 1.15 10.58 -24.83
CA SER A 234 2.36 11.42 -24.78
C SER A 234 2.67 11.94 -23.38
N VAL A 235 1.68 11.92 -22.46
CA VAL A 235 1.88 12.29 -21.05
C VAL A 235 2.92 11.41 -20.36
N VAL A 236 3.04 10.16 -20.79
CA VAL A 236 4.03 9.20 -20.23
C VAL A 236 5.45 9.63 -20.59
N GLU A 237 5.70 9.94 -21.87
CA GLU A 237 7.02 10.41 -22.32
C GLU A 237 7.38 11.74 -21.65
N LYS A 238 6.41 12.66 -21.52
CA LYS A 238 6.61 13.95 -20.84
C LYS A 238 6.91 13.78 -19.34
N ALA A 239 6.26 12.82 -18.69
CA ALA A 239 6.39 12.60 -17.24
C ALA A 239 7.67 11.84 -16.88
N PHE A 240 8.06 10.84 -17.67
CA PHE A 240 9.13 9.89 -17.32
C PHE A 240 10.34 9.94 -18.25
N GLY A 241 10.28 10.73 -19.32
CA GLY A 241 11.39 10.81 -20.31
C GLY A 241 11.59 9.52 -21.12
N LYS A 242 10.63 8.59 -21.09
CA LYS A 242 10.67 7.33 -21.81
C LYS A 242 9.46 7.19 -22.72
N LYS A 243 9.70 6.85 -23.97
CA LYS A 243 8.65 6.62 -24.95
C LYS A 243 8.02 5.24 -24.74
N PRO A 244 6.68 5.15 -24.69
CA PRO A 244 6.00 3.87 -24.63
C PRO A 244 6.29 2.98 -25.85
N GLU A 245 6.40 1.68 -25.61
CA GLU A 245 6.42 0.64 -26.64
C GLU A 245 5.03 0.04 -26.75
N GLY A 246 4.23 0.49 -27.73
CA GLY A 246 2.82 0.12 -27.81
C GLY A 246 2.03 0.70 -26.62
N THR A 247 1.48 -0.17 -25.80
CA THR A 247 0.66 0.19 -24.64
C THR A 247 1.37 0.04 -23.29
N HIS A 248 2.70 -0.04 -23.27
CA HIS A 248 3.45 -0.18 -22.01
C HIS A 248 4.82 0.52 -22.06
N VAL A 249 5.43 0.68 -20.88
CA VAL A 249 6.78 1.23 -20.73
C VAL A 249 7.44 0.66 -19.47
N TRP A 250 8.68 0.19 -19.60
CA TRP A 250 9.51 -0.18 -18.45
C TRP A 250 10.11 1.05 -17.78
N LEU A 251 9.83 1.23 -16.49
CA LEU A 251 10.32 2.31 -15.65
C LEU A 251 11.27 1.74 -14.58
N ASP A 252 12.56 1.84 -14.85
CA ASP A 252 13.61 1.37 -13.98
C ASP A 252 13.65 2.16 -12.67
N GLY A 253 13.82 1.49 -11.53
CA GLY A 253 13.82 2.11 -10.19
C GLY A 253 12.46 2.64 -9.71
N VAL A 254 11.38 2.49 -10.49
CA VAL A 254 10.04 2.93 -10.10
C VAL A 254 9.33 1.81 -9.33
N MET A 255 9.23 1.99 -8.01
CA MET A 255 8.66 1.03 -7.06
C MET A 255 7.45 1.60 -6.29
N SER A 256 7.19 2.90 -6.40
CA SER A 256 6.16 3.57 -5.61
C SER A 256 5.25 4.43 -6.48
N ARG A 257 3.99 4.02 -6.61
CA ARG A 257 2.94 4.83 -7.25
C ARG A 257 2.88 6.24 -6.67
N LYS A 258 2.80 6.33 -5.33
CA LYS A 258 2.57 7.59 -4.60
C LYS A 258 3.70 8.60 -4.77
N LYS A 259 4.95 8.16 -4.72
CA LYS A 259 6.13 9.06 -4.73
C LYS A 259 6.74 9.24 -6.12
N GLN A 260 6.64 8.22 -6.98
CA GLN A 260 7.41 8.19 -8.23
C GLN A 260 6.52 8.27 -9.48
N VAL A 261 5.20 8.01 -9.38
CA VAL A 261 4.31 8.04 -10.54
C VAL A 261 3.30 9.19 -10.48
N VAL A 262 2.61 9.36 -9.36
CA VAL A 262 1.59 10.42 -9.22
C VAL A 262 2.18 11.82 -9.42
N PRO A 263 3.29 12.24 -8.77
CA PRO A 263 3.78 13.61 -8.89
C PRO A 263 4.26 13.98 -10.32
N PRO A 264 5.01 13.14 -11.06
CA PRO A 264 5.36 13.44 -12.44
C PRO A 264 4.15 13.59 -13.35
N LEU A 265 3.16 12.70 -13.24
CA LEU A 265 1.92 12.79 -14.03
C LEU A 265 1.14 14.06 -13.71
N GLN A 266 0.95 14.39 -12.43
CA GLN A 266 0.29 15.64 -12.01
C GLN A 266 0.98 16.90 -12.55
N LYS A 267 2.31 16.86 -12.70
CA LYS A 267 3.08 17.99 -13.24
C LYS A 267 2.79 18.26 -14.72
N VAL A 268 2.57 17.21 -15.51
CA VAL A 268 2.40 17.30 -16.97
C VAL A 268 0.93 17.30 -17.43
N MET A 269 0.01 16.89 -16.56
CA MET A 269 -1.44 16.82 -16.84
C MET A 269 -2.22 18.01 -16.26
N LYS A 270 -1.55 19.12 -16.04
CA LYS A 270 -2.18 20.38 -15.55
C LYS A 270 -3.14 20.96 -16.57
#